data_3e34fc5e17f31e1f74c37f2727998cc2
#
_entry.id   3e34fc5e17f31e1f74c37f2727998cc2
#
_cell.length_a   1.000
_cell.length_b   1.000
_cell.length_c   1.000
_cell.angle_alpha   90.00
_cell.angle_beta   90.00
_cell.angle_gamma   90.00
#
_symmetry.space_group_name_H-M   'P 1'
#
loop_
_entity.id
_entity.type
_entity.pdbx_description
1 polymer ?
#
loop_
_entity_poly.entity_id
_entity_poly.type
_entity_poly.pdbx_seq_one_letter_code
_entity_poly.pdbx_strand_id
1 'polypeptide(L)'
;MYFSTIVRMKITADTNTFLAVALEEPEKNKIIQLTIGHNLLAPEILPFEIGNALTAMMRKRTIEAEELTSAWDLVQAIPVELQHIDIRSALEIASRFNINAYDAYFIECAISLRSPLLTLDQQMKEVGQKIGINILE
;
A
#
# COMPACT_ATOMS: atom_id res chain seq x y z
N MET A 1 29.18 12.97 22.07
CA MET A 1 28.51 11.77 21.55
C MET A 1 27.15 12.16 21.06
N TYR A 2 26.87 11.86 19.81
CA TYR A 2 25.58 12.16 19.23
C TYR A 2 24.74 10.89 19.16
N PHE A 3 23.51 10.97 19.68
CA PHE A 3 22.53 9.93 19.47
C PHE A 3 21.63 10.37 18.32
N SER A 4 21.71 9.64 17.23
CA SER A 4 20.76 9.82 16.15
C SER A 4 19.44 9.22 16.58
N THR A 5 18.44 10.06 16.83
CA THR A 5 17.09 9.60 17.11
C THR A 5 16.41 9.37 15.78
N ILE A 6 16.24 8.10 15.39
CA ILE A 6 15.43 7.75 14.23
C ILE A 6 13.97 7.82 14.69
N VAL A 7 13.23 8.80 14.14
CA VAL A 7 11.80 8.88 14.37
C VAL A 7 11.14 7.82 13.52
N ARG A 8 10.52 6.82 14.18
CA ARG A 8 9.79 5.77 13.49
C ARG A 8 8.42 6.30 13.10
N MET A 9 8.15 6.36 11.80
CA MET A 9 6.84 6.73 11.28
C MET A 9 6.00 5.48 11.02
N LYS A 10 4.69 5.71 10.93
CA LYS A 10 3.75 4.75 10.35
C LYS A 10 3.44 5.23 8.93
N ILE A 11 3.51 4.33 7.97
CA ILE A 11 3.34 4.64 6.55
C ILE A 11 2.26 3.74 5.99
N THR A 12 1.19 4.32 5.44
CA THR A 12 0.19 3.54 4.72
C THR A 12 0.70 3.25 3.32
N ALA A 13 0.76 1.97 2.97
CA ALA A 13 1.21 1.52 1.65
C ALA A 13 0.09 0.75 0.95
N ASP A 14 -0.02 0.92 -0.36
CA ASP A 14 -1.05 0.24 -1.14
C ASP A 14 -0.59 -1.14 -1.63
N THR A 15 -1.53 -1.88 -2.21
CA THR A 15 -1.32 -3.26 -2.67
C THR A 15 -0.12 -3.39 -3.61
N ASN A 16 -0.01 -2.49 -4.60
CA ASN A 16 1.06 -2.57 -5.60
C ASN A 16 2.44 -2.29 -5.01
N THR A 17 2.52 -1.52 -3.94
CA THR A 17 3.77 -1.30 -3.22
C THR A 17 4.32 -2.60 -2.65
N PHE A 18 3.46 -3.41 -2.02
CA PHE A 18 3.86 -4.72 -1.49
C PHE A 18 4.27 -5.68 -2.61
N LEU A 19 3.49 -5.69 -3.70
CA LEU A 19 3.79 -6.56 -4.84
C LEU A 19 5.11 -6.18 -5.51
N ALA A 20 5.41 -4.90 -5.65
CA ALA A 20 6.65 -4.44 -6.24
C ALA A 20 7.87 -4.93 -5.47
N VAL A 21 7.79 -4.96 -4.15
CA VAL A 21 8.88 -5.49 -3.31
C VAL A 21 8.97 -7.00 -3.43
N ALA A 22 7.85 -7.70 -3.29
CA ALA A 22 7.81 -9.17 -3.31
C ALA A 22 8.24 -9.75 -4.66
N LEU A 23 7.85 -9.11 -5.75
CA LEU A 23 8.14 -9.58 -7.13
C LEU A 23 9.39 -8.92 -7.71
N GLU A 24 10.16 -8.18 -6.91
CA GLU A 24 11.42 -7.56 -7.30
C GLU A 24 11.29 -6.65 -8.53
N GLU A 25 10.24 -5.83 -8.55
CA GLU A 25 10.04 -4.84 -9.60
C GLU A 25 11.06 -3.69 -9.48
N PRO A 26 11.22 -2.85 -10.53
CA PRO A 26 12.22 -1.78 -10.54
C PRO A 26 12.13 -0.81 -9.37
N GLU A 27 10.93 -0.59 -8.83
CA GLU A 27 10.70 0.34 -7.71
C GLU A 27 11.10 -0.21 -6.34
N LYS A 28 11.45 -1.49 -6.24
CA LYS A 28 11.72 -2.17 -4.96
C LYS A 28 12.73 -1.42 -4.10
N ASN A 29 13.87 -1.04 -4.67
CA ASN A 29 14.93 -0.41 -3.89
C ASN A 29 14.51 0.94 -3.34
N LYS A 30 13.78 1.73 -4.12
CA LYS A 30 13.26 3.02 -3.66
C LYS A 30 12.25 2.84 -2.53
N ILE A 31 11.35 1.86 -2.66
CA ILE A 31 10.36 1.55 -1.63
C ILE A 31 11.07 1.17 -0.32
N ILE A 32 12.08 0.32 -0.40
CA ILE A 32 12.86 -0.08 0.78
C ILE A 32 13.51 1.14 1.43
N GLN A 33 14.13 2.03 0.66
CA GLN A 33 14.74 3.25 1.17
C GLN A 33 13.73 4.14 1.90
N LEU A 34 12.51 4.27 1.37
CA LEU A 34 11.48 5.10 1.97
C LEU A 34 10.88 4.49 3.23
N THR A 35 10.91 3.17 3.37
CA THR A 35 10.19 2.46 4.44
C THR A 35 11.09 1.86 5.51
N ILE A 36 12.38 1.76 5.28
CA ILE A 36 13.30 1.12 6.22
C ILE A 36 13.29 1.85 7.57
N GLY A 37 13.14 1.08 8.64
CA GLY A 37 13.05 1.63 9.99
C GLY A 37 11.68 2.17 10.38
N HIS A 38 10.70 2.10 9.48
CA HIS A 38 9.32 2.54 9.72
C HIS A 38 8.34 1.38 9.71
N ASN A 39 7.16 1.60 10.29
CA ASN A 39 6.10 0.60 10.33
C ASN A 39 5.14 0.82 9.15
N LEU A 40 4.76 -0.26 8.49
CA LEU A 40 3.79 -0.20 7.40
C LEU A 40 2.39 -0.47 7.93
N LEU A 41 1.44 0.29 7.41
CA LEU A 41 0.01 0.14 7.67
C LEU A 41 -0.71 -0.16 6.37
N ALA A 42 -1.80 -0.89 6.46
CA ALA A 42 -2.72 -1.07 5.34
C ALA A 42 -4.11 -1.42 5.86
N PRO A 43 -5.15 -1.17 5.06
CA PRO A 43 -6.48 -1.66 5.39
C PRO A 43 -6.50 -3.19 5.49
N GLU A 44 -7.40 -3.71 6.33
CA GLU A 44 -7.57 -5.16 6.51
C GLU A 44 -7.92 -5.91 5.22
N ILE A 45 -8.35 -5.21 4.17
CA ILE A 45 -8.61 -5.79 2.85
C ILE A 45 -7.34 -6.18 2.09
N LEU A 46 -6.17 -5.71 2.51
CA LEU A 46 -4.92 -5.90 1.78
C LEU A 46 -4.65 -7.36 1.37
N PRO A 47 -4.75 -8.36 2.25
CA PRO A 47 -4.48 -9.75 1.85
C PRO A 47 -5.37 -10.22 0.71
N PHE A 48 -6.64 -9.83 0.71
CA PHE A 48 -7.59 -10.21 -0.33
C PHE A 48 -7.29 -9.52 -1.66
N GLU A 49 -6.89 -8.26 -1.62
CA GLU A 49 -6.46 -7.54 -2.82
C GLU A 49 -5.19 -8.12 -3.42
N ILE A 50 -4.24 -8.53 -2.58
CA ILE A 50 -3.03 -9.19 -3.05
C ILE A 50 -3.38 -10.48 -3.79
N GLY A 51 -4.24 -11.32 -3.22
CA GLY A 51 -4.68 -12.54 -3.87
C GLY A 51 -5.35 -12.26 -5.22
N ASN A 52 -6.22 -11.27 -5.27
CA ASN A 52 -6.86 -10.86 -6.51
C ASN A 52 -5.87 -10.36 -7.56
N ALA A 53 -4.89 -9.54 -7.14
CA ALA A 53 -3.86 -9.02 -8.04
C ALA A 53 -2.98 -10.14 -8.59
N LEU A 54 -2.57 -11.09 -7.75
CA LEU A 54 -1.75 -12.23 -8.18
C LEU A 54 -2.47 -13.10 -9.21
N THR A 55 -3.75 -13.38 -9.00
CA THR A 55 -4.52 -14.16 -9.99
C THR A 55 -4.73 -13.39 -11.29
N ALA A 56 -4.91 -12.08 -11.22
CA ALA A 56 -4.98 -11.23 -12.42
C ALA A 56 -3.68 -11.28 -13.21
N MET A 57 -2.53 -11.22 -12.52
CA MET A 57 -1.22 -11.33 -13.16
C MET A 57 -1.02 -12.70 -13.82
N MET A 58 -1.47 -13.77 -13.18
CA MET A 58 -1.42 -15.12 -13.76
C MET A 58 -2.27 -15.19 -15.02
N ARG A 59 -3.49 -14.67 -14.99
CA ARG A 59 -4.38 -14.69 -16.17
C ARG A 59 -3.83 -13.86 -17.32
N LYS A 60 -3.09 -12.79 -17.03
CA LYS A 60 -2.39 -11.97 -18.02
C LYS A 60 -1.03 -12.57 -18.41
N ARG A 61 -0.66 -13.70 -17.83
CA ARG A 61 0.60 -14.41 -18.08
C ARG A 61 1.85 -13.59 -17.74
N THR A 62 1.75 -12.68 -16.77
CA THR A 62 2.92 -11.98 -16.25
C THR A 62 3.62 -12.77 -15.16
N ILE A 63 2.91 -13.69 -14.53
CA ILE A 63 3.50 -14.72 -13.65
C ILE A 63 2.89 -16.08 -14.00
N GLU A 64 3.63 -17.15 -13.71
CA GLU A 64 3.17 -18.51 -13.90
C GLU A 64 2.28 -18.96 -12.74
N ALA A 65 1.38 -19.93 -13.00
CA ALA A 65 0.49 -20.47 -11.98
C ALA A 65 1.26 -21.01 -10.77
N GLU A 66 2.43 -21.62 -11.01
CA GLU A 66 3.30 -22.18 -9.96
C GLU A 66 3.88 -21.10 -9.05
N GLU A 67 3.92 -19.84 -9.50
CA GLU A 67 4.47 -18.73 -8.74
C GLU A 67 3.46 -18.09 -7.77
N LEU A 68 2.17 -18.43 -7.86
CA LEU A 68 1.12 -17.79 -7.07
C LEU A 68 1.38 -17.90 -5.56
N THR A 69 1.59 -19.12 -5.08
CA THR A 69 1.77 -19.34 -3.64
C THR A 69 3.12 -18.85 -3.14
N SER A 70 4.17 -18.98 -3.95
CA SER A 70 5.49 -18.46 -3.58
C SER A 70 5.49 -16.93 -3.52
N ALA A 71 4.79 -16.26 -4.44
CA ALA A 71 4.63 -14.80 -4.40
C ALA A 71 3.86 -14.36 -3.16
N TRP A 72 2.80 -15.08 -2.82
CA TRP A 72 2.05 -14.84 -1.60
C TRP A 72 2.95 -14.95 -0.36
N ASP A 73 3.77 -16.01 -0.28
CA ASP A 73 4.68 -16.21 0.85
C ASP A 73 5.68 -15.05 0.98
N LEU A 74 6.18 -14.52 -0.14
CA LEU A 74 7.07 -13.36 -0.13
C LEU A 74 6.37 -12.11 0.40
N VAL A 75 5.12 -11.88 0.00
CA VAL A 75 4.33 -10.75 0.52
C VAL A 75 4.10 -10.91 2.02
N GLN A 76 3.75 -12.12 2.47
CA GLN A 76 3.51 -12.41 3.88
C GLN A 76 4.74 -12.17 4.76
N ALA A 77 5.93 -12.23 4.19
CA ALA A 77 7.16 -11.96 4.92
C ALA A 77 7.37 -10.47 5.22
N ILE A 78 6.62 -9.59 4.56
CA ILE A 78 6.70 -8.14 4.79
C ILE A 78 5.81 -7.79 5.99
N PRO A 79 6.38 -7.30 7.11
CA PRO A 79 5.56 -6.90 8.26
C PRO A 79 4.63 -5.73 7.91
N VAL A 80 3.37 -5.86 8.28
CA VAL A 80 2.37 -4.81 8.07
C VAL A 80 1.32 -4.89 9.19
N GLU A 81 0.90 -3.73 9.69
CA GLU A 81 -0.21 -3.63 10.64
C GLU A 81 -1.50 -3.42 9.84
N LEU A 82 -2.42 -4.37 9.90
CA LEU A 82 -3.70 -4.28 9.21
C LEU A 82 -4.68 -3.49 10.08
N GLN A 83 -5.39 -2.55 9.45
CA GLN A 83 -6.28 -1.62 10.12
C GLN A 83 -7.72 -1.81 9.69
N HIS A 84 -8.62 -1.73 10.67
CA HIS A 84 -10.04 -1.65 10.37
C HIS A 84 -10.36 -0.31 9.72
N ILE A 85 -11.19 -0.30 8.68
CA ILE A 85 -11.51 0.89 7.91
C ILE A 85 -12.97 1.27 8.09
N ASP A 86 -13.23 2.56 8.27
CA ASP A 86 -14.57 3.12 8.21
C ASP A 86 -15.01 3.16 6.74
N ILE A 87 -15.79 2.17 6.36
CA ILE A 87 -16.24 2.03 4.95
C ILE A 87 -17.09 3.23 4.54
N ARG A 88 -17.93 3.74 5.43
CA ARG A 88 -18.77 4.90 5.12
C ARG A 88 -17.91 6.12 4.72
N SER A 89 -16.90 6.42 5.51
CA SER A 89 -15.98 7.52 5.21
C SER A 89 -15.22 7.29 3.92
N ALA A 90 -14.81 6.05 3.66
CA ALA A 90 -14.15 5.69 2.41
C ALA A 90 -15.07 5.89 1.20
N LEU A 91 -16.35 5.51 1.32
CA LEU A 91 -17.32 5.70 0.23
C LEU A 91 -17.56 7.19 -0.07
N GLU A 92 -17.52 8.06 0.94
CA GLU A 92 -17.60 9.50 0.74
C GLU A 92 -16.42 10.02 -0.10
N ILE A 93 -15.22 9.52 0.19
CA ILE A 93 -14.02 9.83 -0.60
C ILE A 93 -14.17 9.31 -2.03
N ALA A 94 -14.60 8.06 -2.18
CA ALA A 94 -14.79 7.45 -3.49
C ALA A 94 -15.77 8.25 -4.35
N SER A 95 -16.87 8.69 -3.77
CA SER A 95 -17.89 9.51 -4.45
C SER A 95 -17.34 10.88 -4.83
N ARG A 96 -16.64 11.53 -3.91
CA ARG A 96 -16.12 12.89 -4.10
C ARG A 96 -15.09 12.97 -5.22
N PHE A 97 -14.21 11.95 -5.32
CA PHE A 97 -13.10 11.94 -6.27
C PHE A 97 -13.31 10.97 -7.44
N ASN A 98 -14.46 10.30 -7.49
CA ASN A 98 -14.78 9.33 -8.52
C ASN A 98 -13.71 8.25 -8.69
N ILE A 99 -13.35 7.65 -7.58
CA ILE A 99 -12.39 6.53 -7.53
C ILE A 99 -13.09 5.27 -7.01
N ASN A 100 -12.50 4.10 -7.23
CA ASN A 100 -13.08 2.87 -6.72
C ASN A 100 -12.92 2.77 -5.20
N ALA A 101 -13.74 1.91 -4.58
CA ALA A 101 -13.77 1.77 -3.13
C ALA A 101 -12.44 1.25 -2.57
N TYR A 102 -11.76 0.36 -3.29
CA TYR A 102 -10.50 -0.21 -2.81
C TYR A 102 -9.43 0.87 -2.64
N ASP A 103 -9.28 1.75 -3.64
CA ASP A 103 -8.35 2.88 -3.54
C ASP A 103 -8.75 3.81 -2.39
N ALA A 104 -10.05 4.05 -2.22
CA ALA A 104 -10.57 4.88 -1.14
C ALA A 104 -10.28 4.28 0.24
N TYR A 105 -10.26 2.96 0.39
CA TYR A 105 -9.90 2.31 1.67
C TYR A 105 -8.48 2.65 2.08
N PHE A 106 -7.53 2.66 1.16
CA PHE A 106 -6.15 3.03 1.46
C PHE A 106 -6.01 4.51 1.82
N ILE A 107 -6.72 5.37 1.12
CA ILE A 107 -6.73 6.81 1.41
C ILE A 107 -7.36 7.06 2.79
N GLU A 108 -8.48 6.42 3.10
CA GLU A 108 -9.12 6.53 4.42
C GLU A 108 -8.18 6.05 5.53
N CYS A 109 -7.45 4.97 5.30
CA CYS A 109 -6.46 4.47 6.24
C CYS A 109 -5.42 5.55 6.56
N ALA A 110 -4.88 6.20 5.53
CA ALA A 110 -3.89 7.25 5.71
C ALA A 110 -4.47 8.47 6.47
N ILE A 111 -5.70 8.85 6.16
CA ILE A 111 -6.38 9.97 6.84
C ILE A 111 -6.61 9.64 8.32
N SER A 112 -7.23 8.51 8.61
CA SER A 112 -7.62 8.13 9.98
C SER A 112 -6.42 8.01 10.90
N LEU A 113 -5.31 7.51 10.38
CA LEU A 113 -4.11 7.26 11.16
C LEU A 113 -3.08 8.39 11.04
N ARG A 114 -3.43 9.44 10.28
CA ARG A 114 -2.55 10.59 10.05
C ARG A 114 -1.18 10.17 9.57
N SER A 115 -1.16 9.17 8.69
CA SER A 115 0.06 8.64 8.12
C SER A 115 0.29 9.19 6.72
N PRO A 116 1.54 9.29 6.28
CA PRO A 116 1.82 9.49 4.86
C PRO A 116 1.36 8.27 4.06
N LEU A 117 1.16 8.47 2.77
CA LEU A 117 0.77 7.43 1.81
C LEU A 117 1.93 7.14 0.88
N LEU A 118 2.24 5.86 0.71
CA LEU A 118 3.19 5.38 -0.28
C LEU A 118 2.42 4.57 -1.31
N THR A 119 2.38 5.07 -2.53
CA THR A 119 1.70 4.43 -3.65
C THR A 119 2.47 4.63 -4.95
N LEU A 120 2.35 3.67 -5.85
CA LEU A 120 2.88 3.77 -7.22
C LEU A 120 1.83 4.31 -8.20
N ASP A 121 0.58 4.44 -7.75
CA ASP A 121 -0.55 4.88 -8.59
C ASP A 121 -0.64 6.40 -8.63
N GLN A 122 -0.52 6.98 -9.82
CA GLN A 122 -0.53 8.42 -10.00
C GLN A 122 -1.86 9.06 -9.59
N GLN A 123 -2.98 8.41 -9.87
CA GLN A 123 -4.30 8.90 -9.48
C GLN A 123 -4.44 8.96 -7.95
N MET A 124 -3.97 7.94 -7.24
CA MET A 124 -3.98 7.93 -5.77
C MET A 124 -3.10 9.05 -5.20
N LYS A 125 -1.94 9.30 -5.81
CA LYS A 125 -1.09 10.42 -5.40
C LYS A 125 -1.83 11.75 -5.52
N GLU A 126 -2.49 11.99 -6.66
CA GLU A 126 -3.22 13.22 -6.92
C GLU A 126 -4.39 13.41 -5.95
N VAL A 127 -5.17 12.37 -5.71
CA VAL A 127 -6.28 12.41 -4.76
C VAL A 127 -5.75 12.65 -3.35
N GLY A 128 -4.71 11.95 -2.95
CA GLY A 128 -4.09 12.11 -1.63
C GLY A 128 -3.61 13.54 -1.41
N GLN A 129 -2.96 14.12 -2.39
CA GLN A 129 -2.49 15.52 -2.33
C GLN A 129 -3.65 16.51 -2.20
N LYS A 130 -4.74 16.31 -2.94
CA LYS A 130 -5.93 17.17 -2.85
C LYS A 130 -6.58 17.10 -1.48
N ILE A 131 -6.54 15.96 -0.81
CA ILE A 131 -7.08 15.78 0.54
C ILE A 131 -6.14 16.34 1.60
N GLY A 132 -4.86 16.48 1.28
CA GLY A 132 -3.85 16.98 2.21
C GLY A 132 -3.03 15.87 2.87
N ILE A 133 -3.03 14.66 2.31
CA ILE A 133 -2.16 13.58 2.76
C ILE A 133 -0.75 13.82 2.23
N ASN A 134 0.25 13.59 3.07
CA ASN A 134 1.64 13.63 2.64
C ASN A 134 1.94 12.38 1.79
N ILE A 135 2.37 12.59 0.56
CA ILE A 135 2.75 11.51 -0.35
C ILE A 135 4.27 11.31 -0.24
N LEU A 136 4.68 10.09 0.09
CA LEU A 136 6.10 9.74 0.11
C LEU A 136 6.60 9.46 -1.30
N GLU A 137 7.71 10.10 -1.66
CA GLU A 137 8.37 9.94 -2.95
C GLU A 137 9.89 9.86 -2.82
#